data_3ec8e4364fee0ce144cf5a40421a9fde
#
_entry.id   3ec8e4364fee0ce144cf5a40421a9fde
#
_cell.length_a   1.000
_cell.length_b   1.000
_cell.length_c   1.000
_cell.angle_alpha   90.00
_cell.angle_beta   90.00
_cell.angle_gamma   90.00
#
_symmetry.space_group_name_H-M   'P 1'
#
loop_
_entity.id
_entity.type
_entity.pdbx_description
1 polymer ?
#
loop_
_entity_poly.entity_id
_entity_poly.type
_entity_poly.pdbx_seq_one_letter_code
_entity_poly.pdbx_strand_id
1 'polypeptide(L)'
;MASNNSIHQFSIPGLTGGMVDFGAFQGKKILVANTASECGLTPQYKQLQELQEEYKDSLVVVGIPCNDFGGQEPGTADTIAAFCGRNYGVTFPLTEKLSTKAPNQAPIFQFLTSKELNGLQDDEIKWNFHKFLLDEEGHLIASFPSTANPIEAMLQYMPA
;
A
#
# COMPACT_ATOMS: atom_id res chain seq x y z
N MET A 1 10.35 17.63 -12.91
CA MET A 1 10.21 17.75 -11.46
C MET A 1 9.05 16.91 -10.96
N ALA A 2 9.26 16.23 -9.84
CA ALA A 2 8.13 15.56 -9.21
C ALA A 2 7.12 16.60 -8.75
N SER A 3 5.87 16.40 -9.09
CA SER A 3 4.77 17.23 -8.62
C SER A 3 4.59 17.02 -7.13
N ASN A 4 4.25 18.08 -6.36
CA ASN A 4 3.96 17.94 -4.93
C ASN A 4 2.75 17.04 -4.65
N ASN A 5 1.93 16.75 -5.67
CA ASN A 5 0.80 15.83 -5.56
C ASN A 5 1.10 14.44 -6.14
N SER A 6 2.37 14.07 -6.17
CA SER A 6 2.82 12.74 -6.61
C SER A 6 3.36 11.93 -5.42
N ILE A 7 3.00 10.64 -5.38
CA ILE A 7 3.53 9.72 -4.38
C ILE A 7 5.04 9.50 -4.53
N HIS A 8 5.60 9.82 -5.69
CA HIS A 8 7.03 9.67 -5.96
C HIS A 8 7.92 10.53 -5.07
N GLN A 9 7.36 11.50 -4.35
CA GLN A 9 8.09 12.33 -3.39
C GLN A 9 8.49 11.57 -2.11
N PHE A 10 7.89 10.39 -1.85
CA PHE A 10 8.10 9.67 -0.60
C PHE A 10 9.18 8.61 -0.72
N SER A 11 9.97 8.47 0.36
CA SER A 11 10.90 7.37 0.56
C SER A 11 10.76 6.95 2.01
N ILE A 12 10.45 5.67 2.26
CA ILE A 12 10.08 5.17 3.58
C ILE A 12 10.98 3.98 3.91
N PRO A 13 11.48 3.90 5.16
CA PRO A 13 12.28 2.73 5.54
C PRO A 13 11.56 1.41 5.25
N GLY A 14 12.28 0.47 4.67
CA GLY A 14 11.77 -0.87 4.42
C GLY A 14 11.60 -1.65 5.71
N LEU A 15 10.72 -2.65 5.68
CA LEU A 15 10.40 -3.46 6.85
C LEU A 15 11.64 -4.13 7.46
N THR A 16 12.54 -4.63 6.61
CA THR A 16 13.73 -5.37 7.05
C THR A 16 15.04 -4.68 6.65
N GLY A 17 14.99 -3.40 6.36
CA GLY A 17 16.15 -2.59 6.01
C GLY A 17 16.02 -1.91 4.67
N GLY A 18 16.97 -1.03 4.36
CA GLY A 18 16.92 -0.23 3.14
C GLY A 18 15.76 0.75 3.12
N MET A 19 15.50 1.30 1.94
CA MET A 19 14.43 2.27 1.73
C MET A 19 13.49 1.78 0.64
N VAL A 20 12.19 1.98 0.84
CA VAL A 20 11.19 1.88 -0.22
C VAL A 20 11.05 3.27 -0.83
N ASP A 21 11.72 3.48 -1.96
CA ASP A 21 11.74 4.77 -2.65
C ASP A 21 10.67 4.76 -3.75
N PHE A 22 9.58 5.47 -3.49
CA PHE A 22 8.46 5.53 -4.45
C PHE A 22 8.87 6.22 -5.75
N GLY A 23 9.89 7.09 -5.70
CA GLY A 23 10.43 7.72 -6.91
C GLY A 23 11.07 6.72 -7.88
N ALA A 24 11.51 5.56 -7.38
CA ALA A 24 12.06 4.50 -8.22
C ALA A 24 10.98 3.75 -9.02
N PHE A 25 9.70 3.95 -8.69
CA PHE A 25 8.58 3.26 -9.35
C PHE A 25 7.95 4.06 -10.49
N GLN A 26 8.55 5.17 -10.91
CA GLN A 26 8.07 5.95 -12.05
C GLN A 26 7.92 5.05 -13.28
N GLY A 27 6.83 5.24 -14.02
CA GLY A 27 6.54 4.45 -15.19
C GLY A 27 5.70 3.20 -14.91
N LYS A 28 5.45 2.89 -13.65
CA LYS A 28 4.56 1.80 -13.23
C LYS A 28 3.43 2.34 -12.38
N LYS A 29 2.25 1.70 -12.46
CA LYS A 29 1.20 1.97 -11.48
C LYS A 29 1.62 1.45 -10.11
N ILE A 30 1.10 2.06 -9.07
CA ILE A 30 1.40 1.67 -7.68
C ILE A 30 0.08 1.39 -6.97
N LEU A 31 -0.02 0.22 -6.34
CA LEU A 31 -1.15 -0.13 -5.48
C LEU A 31 -0.66 -0.20 -4.04
N VAL A 32 -1.11 0.73 -3.20
CA VAL A 32 -0.72 0.80 -1.80
C VAL A 32 -1.83 0.23 -0.94
N ALA A 33 -1.48 -0.65 -0.01
CA ALA A 33 -2.43 -1.19 0.97
C ALA A 33 -1.84 -1.09 2.38
N ASN A 34 -2.65 -0.66 3.35
CA ASN A 34 -2.28 -0.78 4.76
C ASN A 34 -2.61 -2.20 5.21
N THR A 35 -1.62 -2.91 5.76
CA THR A 35 -1.72 -4.35 5.95
C THR A 35 -1.65 -4.75 7.43
N ALA A 36 -2.09 -5.98 7.72
CA ALA A 36 -2.05 -6.56 9.05
C ALA A 36 -1.92 -8.08 8.96
N SER A 37 -1.28 -8.67 9.97
CA SER A 37 -1.04 -10.12 10.02
C SER A 37 -2.11 -10.90 10.76
N GLU A 38 -2.98 -10.24 11.54
CA GLU A 38 -3.97 -10.88 12.39
C GLU A 38 -5.41 -10.46 12.09
N CYS A 39 -5.65 -9.88 10.91
CA CYS A 39 -6.97 -9.43 10.47
C CYS A 39 -7.73 -10.57 9.77
N GLY A 40 -9.06 -10.54 9.83
CA GLY A 40 -9.89 -11.44 9.03
C GLY A 40 -9.68 -11.26 7.52
N LEU A 41 -9.20 -10.09 7.09
CA LEU A 41 -8.90 -9.79 5.69
C LEU A 41 -7.45 -10.11 5.30
N THR A 42 -6.63 -10.58 6.23
CA THR A 42 -5.22 -10.91 5.97
C THR A 42 -5.02 -11.84 4.77
N PRO A 43 -5.93 -12.81 4.46
CA PRO A 43 -5.80 -13.59 3.24
C PRO A 43 -5.74 -12.77 1.94
N GLN A 44 -6.10 -11.49 1.94
CA GLN A 44 -5.91 -10.63 0.78
C GLN A 44 -4.45 -10.46 0.37
N TYR A 45 -3.49 -10.77 1.23
CA TYR A 45 -2.08 -10.86 0.82
C TYR A 45 -1.90 -11.78 -0.39
N LYS A 46 -2.69 -12.84 -0.48
CA LYS A 46 -2.63 -13.78 -1.60
C LYS A 46 -3.00 -13.10 -2.91
N GLN A 47 -4.11 -12.34 -2.93
CA GLN A 47 -4.54 -11.63 -4.13
C GLN A 47 -3.56 -10.50 -4.50
N LEU A 48 -3.03 -9.80 -3.50
CA LEU A 48 -2.03 -8.76 -3.74
C LEU A 48 -0.76 -9.35 -4.37
N GLN A 49 -0.31 -10.50 -3.88
CA GLN A 49 0.86 -11.18 -4.44
C GLN A 49 0.59 -11.70 -5.86
N GLU A 50 -0.60 -12.22 -6.13
CA GLU A 50 -0.99 -12.65 -7.47
C GLU A 50 -0.94 -11.48 -8.46
N LEU A 51 -1.44 -10.30 -8.05
CA LEU A 51 -1.34 -9.08 -8.88
C LEU A 51 0.11 -8.71 -9.15
N GLN A 52 0.95 -8.76 -8.14
CA GLN A 52 2.36 -8.40 -8.31
C GLN A 52 3.06 -9.33 -9.29
N GLU A 53 2.79 -10.62 -9.21
CA GLU A 53 3.39 -11.61 -10.12
C GLU A 53 2.89 -11.44 -11.55
N GLU A 54 1.59 -11.23 -11.72
CA GLU A 54 0.98 -11.09 -13.04
C GLU A 54 1.40 -9.81 -13.75
N TYR A 55 1.51 -8.70 -13.03
CA TYR A 55 1.77 -7.38 -13.61
C TYR A 55 3.12 -6.80 -13.20
N LYS A 56 4.10 -7.63 -12.92
CA LYS A 56 5.41 -7.20 -12.39
C LYS A 56 6.10 -6.12 -13.22
N ASP A 57 5.81 -6.03 -14.52
CA ASP A 57 6.44 -5.06 -15.41
C ASP A 57 5.69 -3.72 -15.46
N SER A 58 4.46 -3.67 -14.95
CA SER A 58 3.60 -2.48 -15.07
C SER A 58 2.97 -2.04 -13.74
N LEU A 59 3.12 -2.82 -12.68
CA LEU A 59 2.52 -2.55 -11.36
C LEU A 59 3.51 -2.88 -10.25
N VAL A 60 3.57 -2.00 -9.25
CA VAL A 60 4.24 -2.29 -7.98
C VAL A 60 3.18 -2.26 -6.88
N VAL A 61 3.03 -3.36 -6.17
CA VAL A 61 2.22 -3.42 -4.94
C VAL A 61 3.13 -3.03 -3.78
N VAL A 62 2.66 -2.16 -2.89
CA VAL A 62 3.40 -1.78 -1.68
C VAL A 62 2.51 -2.03 -0.47
N GLY A 63 2.96 -2.88 0.43
CA GLY A 63 2.29 -3.12 1.70
C GLY A 63 2.87 -2.25 2.80
N ILE A 64 2.01 -1.57 3.56
CA ILE A 64 2.42 -0.73 4.69
C ILE A 64 1.76 -1.29 5.95
N PRO A 65 2.49 -2.06 6.77
CA PRO A 65 1.92 -2.61 8.00
C PRO A 65 1.42 -1.51 8.93
N CYS A 66 0.25 -1.74 9.54
CA CYS A 66 -0.40 -0.76 10.39
C CYS A 66 -1.08 -1.45 11.56
N ASN A 67 -0.90 -0.92 12.78
CA ASN A 67 -1.49 -1.47 14.00
C ASN A 67 -2.67 -0.64 14.54
N ASP A 68 -3.21 0.29 13.74
CA ASP A 68 -4.24 1.25 14.21
C ASP A 68 -5.63 0.62 14.34
N PHE A 69 -5.90 -0.48 13.68
CA PHE A 69 -7.24 -1.06 13.61
C PHE A 69 -7.27 -2.40 14.35
N GLY A 70 -7.84 -2.37 15.55
CA GLY A 70 -7.98 -3.56 16.38
C GLY A 70 -6.67 -4.14 16.90
N GLY A 71 -5.55 -3.43 16.76
CA GLY A 71 -4.25 -3.94 17.18
C GLY A 71 -3.84 -5.22 16.43
N GLN A 72 -4.21 -5.35 15.16
CA GLN A 72 -4.03 -6.59 14.39
C GLN A 72 -2.68 -6.71 13.68
N GLU A 73 -1.76 -5.79 13.96
CA GLU A 73 -0.37 -5.87 13.53
C GLU A 73 0.58 -5.57 14.71
N PRO A 74 0.53 -6.37 15.79
CA PRO A 74 1.33 -6.07 16.99
C PRO A 74 2.79 -6.51 16.87
N GLY A 75 3.13 -7.29 15.84
CA GLY A 75 4.44 -7.91 15.70
C GLY A 75 5.58 -6.95 15.41
N THR A 76 6.80 -7.48 15.56
CA THR A 76 8.01 -6.77 15.14
C THR A 76 8.21 -6.89 13.64
N ALA A 77 9.13 -6.09 13.06
CA ALA A 77 9.47 -6.17 11.64
C ALA A 77 9.84 -7.59 11.22
N ASP A 78 10.65 -8.27 12.00
CA ASP A 78 11.10 -9.64 11.69
C ASP A 78 9.94 -10.63 11.70
N THR A 79 9.02 -10.53 12.66
CA THR A 79 7.86 -11.42 12.72
C THR A 79 6.87 -11.16 11.60
N ILE A 80 6.66 -9.91 11.21
CA ILE A 80 5.82 -9.54 10.08
C ILE A 80 6.40 -10.08 8.78
N ALA A 81 7.70 -9.88 8.55
CA ALA A 81 8.37 -10.37 7.35
C ALA A 81 8.30 -11.89 7.24
N ALA A 82 8.56 -12.59 8.36
CA ALA A 82 8.47 -14.05 8.39
C ALA A 82 7.05 -14.55 8.11
N PHE A 83 6.04 -13.89 8.68
CA PHE A 83 4.64 -14.22 8.45
C PHE A 83 4.28 -14.08 6.97
N CYS A 84 4.59 -12.94 6.36
CA CYS A 84 4.27 -12.68 4.95
C CYS A 84 4.97 -13.67 4.03
N GLY A 85 6.24 -13.97 4.28
CA GLY A 85 7.00 -14.91 3.46
C GLY A 85 6.48 -16.33 3.57
N ARG A 86 6.26 -16.83 4.79
CA ARG A 86 5.85 -18.22 5.04
C ARG A 86 4.43 -18.52 4.59
N ASN A 87 3.50 -17.59 4.81
CA ASN A 87 2.09 -17.86 4.59
C ASN A 87 1.61 -17.44 3.21
N TYR A 88 2.23 -16.43 2.59
CA TYR A 88 1.74 -15.86 1.34
C TYR A 88 2.80 -15.68 0.26
N GLY A 89 4.07 -15.99 0.58
CA GLY A 89 5.16 -15.84 -0.39
C GLY A 89 5.31 -14.42 -0.91
N VAL A 90 5.07 -13.42 -0.07
CA VAL A 90 5.08 -12.01 -0.47
C VAL A 90 6.45 -11.59 -1.00
N THR A 91 6.49 -11.07 -2.23
CA THR A 91 7.69 -10.54 -2.87
C THR A 91 7.63 -9.03 -3.11
N PHE A 92 6.45 -8.41 -2.98
CA PHE A 92 6.33 -6.96 -3.15
C PHE A 92 6.92 -6.21 -1.96
N PRO A 93 7.33 -4.94 -2.15
CA PRO A 93 7.91 -4.15 -1.06
C PRO A 93 6.97 -4.00 0.13
N LEU A 94 7.55 -4.11 1.33
CA LEU A 94 6.88 -3.83 2.60
C LEU A 94 7.66 -2.74 3.31
N THR A 95 6.97 -1.73 3.83
CA THR A 95 7.61 -0.67 4.61
C THR A 95 7.63 -1.01 6.10
N GLU A 96 8.32 -0.17 6.88
CA GLU A 96 8.15 -0.21 8.32
C GLU A 96 6.69 0.07 8.68
N LYS A 97 6.31 -0.30 9.91
CA LYS A 97 4.95 -0.07 10.41
C LYS A 97 4.70 1.43 10.54
N LEU A 98 3.58 1.91 9.96
CA LEU A 98 3.20 3.32 10.01
C LEU A 98 1.79 3.47 10.57
N SER A 99 1.47 4.69 11.03
CA SER A 99 0.12 5.03 11.46
C SER A 99 -0.67 5.64 10.30
N THR A 100 -1.94 5.23 10.17
CA THR A 100 -2.83 5.68 9.10
C THR A 100 -3.75 6.82 9.53
N LYS A 101 -3.75 7.21 10.81
CA LYS A 101 -4.69 8.20 11.36
C LYS A 101 -4.05 9.11 12.42
N ALA A 102 -4.69 10.27 12.62
CA ALA A 102 -4.26 11.24 13.63
C ALA A 102 -4.25 10.61 15.03
N PRO A 103 -3.38 11.12 15.96
CA PRO A 103 -2.48 12.25 15.76
C PRO A 103 -1.17 11.95 15.05
N ASN A 104 -0.84 10.68 14.84
CA ASN A 104 0.46 10.26 14.31
C ASN A 104 0.40 9.80 12.85
N GLN A 105 -0.59 10.24 12.10
CA GLN A 105 -0.74 9.83 10.70
C GLN A 105 0.53 10.15 9.90
N ALA A 106 1.08 9.12 9.24
CA ALA A 106 2.29 9.26 8.43
C ALA A 106 2.04 10.16 7.22
N PRO A 107 3.06 10.93 6.77
CA PRO A 107 2.91 11.84 5.64
C PRO A 107 2.34 11.20 4.38
N ILE A 108 2.73 9.95 4.06
CA ILE A 108 2.19 9.26 2.88
C ILE A 108 0.67 9.05 3.00
N PHE A 109 0.17 8.75 4.19
CA PHE A 109 -1.27 8.59 4.40
C PHE A 109 -1.99 9.93 4.45
N GLN A 110 -1.33 11.00 4.91
CA GLN A 110 -1.88 12.35 4.77
C GLN A 110 -2.09 12.68 3.30
N PHE A 111 -1.11 12.41 2.46
CA PHE A 111 -1.20 12.58 1.02
C PHE A 111 -2.35 11.77 0.42
N LEU A 112 -2.44 10.49 0.73
CA LEU A 112 -3.42 9.58 0.13
C LEU A 112 -4.86 9.91 0.54
N THR A 113 -5.06 10.56 1.68
CA THR A 113 -6.39 10.81 2.24
C THR A 113 -6.83 12.27 2.20
N SER A 114 -6.01 13.20 1.68
CA SER A 114 -6.33 14.62 1.62
C SER A 114 -6.34 15.12 0.18
N LYS A 115 -7.50 15.60 -0.29
CA LYS A 115 -7.65 16.17 -1.63
C LYS A 115 -6.69 17.34 -1.86
N GLU A 116 -6.43 18.14 -0.82
CA GLU A 116 -5.50 19.26 -0.90
C GLU A 116 -4.10 18.79 -1.31
N LEU A 117 -3.71 17.58 -0.90
CA LEU A 117 -2.39 17.01 -1.19
C LEU A 117 -2.38 16.15 -2.44
N ASN A 118 -3.39 15.31 -2.65
CA ASN A 118 -3.39 14.34 -3.76
C ASN A 118 -4.09 14.86 -5.02
N GLY A 119 -4.90 15.90 -4.90
CA GLY A 119 -5.56 16.51 -6.05
C GLY A 119 -6.82 15.79 -6.52
N LEU A 120 -7.20 14.67 -5.91
CA LEU A 120 -8.35 13.87 -6.36
C LEU A 120 -9.51 13.92 -5.37
N GLN A 121 -9.28 13.49 -4.13
CA GLN A 121 -10.37 13.34 -3.16
C GLN A 121 -9.88 13.26 -1.72
N ASP A 122 -10.75 13.64 -0.79
CA ASP A 122 -10.59 13.31 0.62
C ASP A 122 -11.07 11.88 0.85
N ASP A 123 -10.44 11.18 1.78
CA ASP A 123 -10.79 9.81 2.09
C ASP A 123 -10.49 9.52 3.55
N GLU A 124 -10.98 8.39 4.04
CA GLU A 124 -10.71 7.91 5.39
C GLU A 124 -10.43 6.42 5.34
N ILE A 125 -9.30 6.00 5.92
CA ILE A 125 -8.99 4.59 6.08
C ILE A 125 -9.74 4.08 7.31
N LYS A 126 -10.69 3.18 7.12
CA LYS A 126 -11.57 2.70 8.18
C LYS A 126 -11.17 1.36 8.74
N TRP A 127 -10.34 0.61 8.03
CA TRP A 127 -9.89 -0.71 8.45
C TRP A 127 -8.62 -1.11 7.70
N ASN A 128 -8.06 -2.27 8.06
CA ASN A 128 -6.90 -2.85 7.36
C ASN A 128 -7.26 -3.24 5.91
N PHE A 129 -6.26 -3.25 5.04
CA PHE A 129 -6.40 -3.60 3.62
C PHE A 129 -7.25 -2.63 2.80
N HIS A 130 -7.29 -1.36 3.18
CA HIS A 130 -7.73 -0.30 2.31
C HIS A 130 -6.67 -0.10 1.21
N LYS A 131 -7.08 0.10 -0.04
CA LYS A 131 -6.16 0.17 -1.17
C LYS A 131 -6.28 1.52 -1.87
N PHE A 132 -5.13 2.01 -2.33
CA PHE A 132 -5.03 3.24 -3.13
C PHE A 132 -4.27 2.93 -4.39
N LEU A 133 -4.81 3.35 -5.55
CA LEU A 133 -4.16 3.15 -6.83
C LEU A 133 -3.63 4.47 -7.37
N LEU A 134 -2.37 4.45 -7.81
CA LEU A 134 -1.70 5.61 -8.39
C LEU A 134 -1.23 5.26 -9.80
N ASP A 135 -1.21 6.28 -10.67
CA ASP A 135 -0.80 6.09 -12.05
C ASP A 135 0.73 6.11 -12.21
N GLU A 136 1.20 6.01 -13.45
CA GLU A 136 2.63 5.94 -13.77
C GLU A 136 3.40 7.20 -13.37
N GLU A 137 2.71 8.32 -13.16
CA GLU A 137 3.29 9.58 -12.70
C GLU A 137 3.14 9.77 -11.19
N GLY A 138 2.55 8.81 -10.51
CA GLY A 138 2.37 8.84 -9.05
C GLY A 138 1.15 9.62 -8.59
N HIS A 139 0.22 9.94 -9.49
CA HIS A 139 -1.00 10.64 -9.13
C HIS A 139 -2.08 9.64 -8.68
N LEU A 140 -2.81 9.97 -7.62
CA LEU A 140 -3.90 9.13 -7.14
C LEU A 140 -5.03 9.10 -8.17
N ILE A 141 -5.47 7.90 -8.54
CA ILE A 141 -6.56 7.72 -9.51
C ILE A 141 -7.75 6.95 -8.96
N ALA A 142 -7.57 6.16 -7.90
CA ALA A 142 -8.68 5.40 -7.30
C ALA A 142 -8.37 4.98 -5.87
N SER A 143 -9.44 4.71 -5.11
CA SER A 143 -9.38 4.19 -3.76
C SER A 143 -10.41 3.08 -3.63
N PHE A 144 -10.06 2.01 -2.89
CA PHE A 144 -10.93 0.84 -2.72
C PHE A 144 -11.04 0.50 -1.23
N PRO A 145 -12.26 0.24 -0.74
CA PRO A 145 -12.43 -0.10 0.67
C PRO A 145 -11.78 -1.44 1.04
N SER A 146 -11.63 -1.66 2.33
CA SER A 146 -10.97 -2.85 2.87
C SER A 146 -11.58 -4.16 2.35
N THR A 147 -12.88 -4.21 2.16
CA THR A 147 -13.60 -5.41 1.70
C THR A 147 -13.47 -5.68 0.21
N ALA A 148 -12.94 -4.74 -0.58
CA ALA A 148 -12.79 -4.93 -2.02
C ALA A 148 -11.71 -5.98 -2.31
N ASN A 149 -12.04 -6.98 -3.14
CA ASN A 149 -11.04 -7.93 -3.61
C ASN A 149 -10.06 -7.21 -4.52
N PRO A 150 -8.74 -7.26 -4.22
CA PRO A 150 -7.76 -6.51 -5.01
C PRO A 150 -7.75 -6.86 -6.49
N ILE A 151 -7.93 -8.14 -6.84
CA ILE A 151 -7.91 -8.57 -8.23
C ILE A 151 -9.12 -7.98 -8.98
N GLU A 152 -10.31 -8.09 -8.40
CA GLU A 152 -11.52 -7.53 -9.01
C GLU A 152 -11.44 -6.00 -9.14
N ALA A 153 -10.92 -5.33 -8.10
CA ALA A 153 -10.78 -3.88 -8.10
C ALA A 153 -9.88 -3.39 -9.22
N MET A 154 -8.85 -4.18 -9.57
CA MET A 154 -7.86 -3.78 -10.57
C MET A 154 -8.24 -4.13 -12.01
N LEU A 155 -9.31 -4.91 -12.24
CA LEU A 155 -9.67 -5.39 -13.58
C LEU A 155 -9.83 -4.26 -14.60
N GLN A 156 -10.41 -3.12 -14.22
CA GLN A 156 -10.64 -2.01 -15.15
C GLN A 156 -9.42 -1.11 -15.34
N TYR A 157 -8.37 -1.29 -14.54
CA TYR A 157 -7.17 -0.43 -14.57
C TYR A 157 -5.97 -1.10 -15.20
N MET A 158 -5.96 -2.42 -15.28
CA MET A 158 -4.83 -3.17 -15.82
C MET A 158 -5.20 -3.80 -17.16
N PRO A 159 -4.24 -3.90 -18.10
CA PRO A 159 -4.49 -4.56 -19.38
C PRO A 159 -4.85 -6.02 -19.18
N ALA A 160 -5.71 -6.51 -20.08
CA ALA A 160 -6.15 -7.91 -20.06
C ALA A 160 -4.97 -8.84 -20.35
#